data_a2e0f9adea1e7f2aaafe324185b529b8
#
_entry.id   a2e0f9adea1e7f2aaafe324185b529b8
#
_cell.length_a   1.000
_cell.length_b   1.000
_cell.length_c   1.000
_cell.angle_alpha   90.00
_cell.angle_beta   90.00
_cell.angle_gamma   90.00
#
_symmetry.space_group_name_H-M   'P 1'
#
loop_
_entity.id
_entity.type
_entity.pdbx_description
1 polymer ?
#
loop_
_entity_poly.entity_id
_entity_poly.type
_entity_poly.pdbx_seq_one_letter_code
_entity_poly.pdbx_strand_id
1 'polypeptide(L)'
;MMKHELEDQLKAFEKKGIDRRHFFKLMAMAGLLTAASTQKAKAFSSKAKGKIVIIGGGAAGISMAARLKSWLDKPDITLIDPSDRQFYQPGFTLIASGVYQPDDVWRKQEDCMPSDIKWIKDSVAAVDPVWNQVTTKNNGKIAYDFLVLTPGIQINWEKVEGITQATLGQGNAHSIYDFEGAQKTWKAIQEFSKTGGRGIYTDTYTKHKCGGTPKKICLLTEHYTRKQGTRETVDLNFYTASKELYDVPFFTPRLLEIYKERNIPINLNVRVKGVDTAAKQVHFEKIETVGDQKVYTPFVEDYDFLHFTPPMSAPDFVKEAGLGWTEGKLAADAWVMVDKETLVHKTYPNIVSLGDVAGIPTSKTSAAIRKQVPIAAKNLISLMEGKEPAEKYDGYAACPIVTDYGHVLLCEFDYKKEAKNSFPFTMLDTSKELWAAWLLKVYFLKPMYFYGMLNGWA
;
A
#
# COMPACT_ATOMS: atom_id res chain seq x y z
N MET A 1 12.12 26.11 10.44
CA MET A 1 12.91 24.89 10.68
C MET A 1 13.07 24.07 9.40
N MET A 2 12.02 23.59 8.73
CA MET A 2 12.10 22.85 7.43
C MET A 2 12.85 23.59 6.30
N LYS A 3 12.77 24.91 6.22
CA LYS A 3 13.43 25.69 5.16
C LYS A 3 14.95 25.71 5.29
N HIS A 4 15.50 25.77 6.50
CA HIS A 4 16.95 25.69 6.77
C HIS A 4 17.53 24.29 6.52
N GLU A 5 16.84 23.24 6.96
CA GLU A 5 17.27 21.85 6.71
C GLU A 5 17.27 21.53 5.20
N LEU A 6 16.27 22.04 4.46
CA LEU A 6 16.20 21.89 3.00
C LEU A 6 17.40 22.60 2.33
N GLU A 7 17.79 23.78 2.83
CA GLU A 7 18.92 24.55 2.30
C GLU A 7 20.26 23.87 2.56
N ASP A 8 20.46 23.29 3.73
CA ASP A 8 21.71 22.59 4.06
C ASP A 8 21.85 21.27 3.32
N GLN A 9 20.75 20.56 3.09
CA GLN A 9 20.75 19.33 2.31
C GLN A 9 20.92 19.62 0.80
N LEU A 10 20.38 20.72 0.28
CA LEU A 10 20.63 21.16 -1.10
C LEU A 10 22.09 21.55 -1.32
N LYS A 11 22.75 22.19 -0.34
CA LYS A 11 24.19 22.44 -0.38
C LYS A 11 25.03 21.15 -0.37
N ALA A 12 24.59 20.12 0.32
CA ALA A 12 25.25 18.80 0.30
C ALA A 12 25.14 18.13 -1.09
N PHE A 13 24.06 18.39 -1.83
CA PHE A 13 23.88 17.93 -3.21
C PHE A 13 24.75 18.70 -4.20
N GLU A 14 24.85 20.02 -4.01
CA GLU A 14 25.73 20.88 -4.81
C GLU A 14 27.20 20.43 -4.70
N LYS A 15 27.65 20.00 -3.52
CA LYS A 15 28.99 19.40 -3.30
C LYS A 15 29.20 18.09 -4.06
N LYS A 16 28.13 17.40 -4.49
CA LYS A 16 28.17 16.19 -5.32
C LYS A 16 27.94 16.46 -6.81
N GLY A 17 27.97 17.72 -7.23
CA GLY A 17 27.83 18.12 -8.65
C GLY A 17 26.40 18.16 -9.18
N ILE A 18 25.39 18.01 -8.32
CA ILE A 18 24.00 18.11 -8.72
C ILE A 18 23.42 19.38 -8.07
N ASP A 19 23.32 20.45 -8.83
CA ASP A 19 22.68 21.67 -8.35
C ASP A 19 21.14 21.51 -8.24
N ARG A 20 20.50 22.40 -7.47
CA ARG A 20 19.04 22.46 -7.26
C ARG A 20 18.27 22.36 -8.58
N ARG A 21 18.73 23.08 -9.59
CA ARG A 21 18.07 23.21 -10.88
C ARG A 21 18.14 21.89 -11.68
N HIS A 22 19.27 21.19 -11.62
CA HIS A 22 19.44 19.87 -12.21
C HIS A 22 18.64 18.82 -11.49
N PHE A 23 18.59 18.85 -10.15
CA PHE A 23 17.75 17.94 -9.37
C PHE A 23 16.26 18.09 -9.71
N PHE A 24 15.73 19.32 -9.67
CA PHE A 24 14.33 19.58 -10.04
C PHE A 24 14.03 19.29 -11.51
N LYS A 25 14.98 19.52 -12.42
CA LYS A 25 14.85 19.10 -13.82
C LYS A 25 14.82 17.57 -13.97
N LEU A 26 15.69 16.84 -13.25
CA LEU A 26 15.70 15.38 -13.25
C LEU A 26 14.39 14.81 -12.68
N MET A 27 13.86 15.38 -11.62
CA MET A 27 12.58 14.98 -11.04
C MET A 27 11.40 15.33 -11.95
N ALA A 28 11.40 16.51 -12.56
CA ALA A 28 10.40 16.91 -13.55
C ALA A 28 10.50 16.07 -14.83
N MET A 29 11.72 15.75 -15.29
CA MET A 29 11.91 14.83 -16.41
C MET A 29 11.51 13.39 -16.07
N ALA A 30 11.73 12.90 -14.86
CA ALA A 30 11.22 11.59 -14.44
C ALA A 30 9.68 11.57 -14.42
N GLY A 31 9.03 12.63 -13.97
CA GLY A 31 7.58 12.82 -14.09
C GLY A 31 7.11 12.98 -15.54
N LEU A 32 7.84 13.74 -16.36
CA LEU A 32 7.53 13.98 -17.76
C LEU A 32 7.90 12.80 -18.67
N LEU A 33 8.94 12.00 -18.35
CA LEU A 33 9.30 10.79 -19.09
C LEU A 33 8.28 9.65 -18.85
N THR A 34 7.67 9.59 -17.68
CA THR A 34 6.50 8.71 -17.48
C THR A 34 5.29 9.22 -18.29
N ALA A 35 5.11 10.53 -18.43
CA ALA A 35 4.07 11.12 -19.28
C ALA A 35 4.47 11.12 -20.78
N ALA A 36 5.72 11.36 -21.15
CA ALA A 36 6.19 11.44 -22.53
C ALA A 36 6.46 10.07 -23.18
N SER A 37 6.74 9.03 -22.41
CA SER A 37 6.75 7.64 -22.94
C SER A 37 5.35 7.21 -23.40
N THR A 38 4.30 7.89 -22.92
CA THR A 38 2.93 7.69 -23.42
C THR A 38 2.62 8.48 -24.70
N GLN A 39 3.39 9.51 -25.05
CA GLN A 39 3.13 10.34 -26.24
C GLN A 39 3.83 9.86 -27.55
N LYS A 40 4.85 9.00 -27.48
CA LYS A 40 5.57 8.47 -28.67
C LYS A 40 5.24 7.04 -29.05
N ALA A 41 4.58 6.26 -28.20
CA ALA A 41 3.93 5.04 -28.67
C ALA A 41 2.68 5.47 -29.44
N LYS A 42 2.45 4.98 -30.68
CA LYS A 42 1.13 5.06 -31.35
C LYS A 42 0.09 4.81 -30.28
N ALA A 43 -0.83 5.77 -30.08
CA ALA A 43 -1.84 5.64 -29.05
C ALA A 43 -2.51 4.27 -29.24
N PHE A 44 -2.34 3.38 -28.25
CA PHE A 44 -2.99 2.07 -28.31
C PHE A 44 -4.49 2.34 -28.37
N SER A 45 -5.16 1.79 -29.34
CA SER A 45 -6.61 1.95 -29.55
C SER A 45 -7.19 0.64 -30.04
N SER A 46 -8.31 0.24 -29.44
CA SER A 46 -9.06 -0.96 -29.84
C SER A 46 -10.53 -0.63 -30.05
N LYS A 47 -11.14 -1.35 -31.00
CA LYS A 47 -12.60 -1.32 -31.27
C LYS A 47 -13.33 -2.45 -30.55
N ALA A 48 -12.66 -3.17 -29.66
CA ALA A 48 -13.26 -4.22 -28.85
C ALA A 48 -14.48 -3.67 -28.08
N LYS A 49 -15.51 -4.49 -27.95
CA LYS A 49 -16.78 -4.16 -27.30
C LYS A 49 -17.09 -5.16 -26.22
N GLY A 50 -17.85 -4.75 -25.24
CA GLY A 50 -18.33 -5.58 -24.15
C GLY A 50 -18.64 -4.72 -22.93
N LYS A 51 -19.52 -5.22 -22.07
CA LYS A 51 -19.85 -4.60 -20.79
C LYS A 51 -18.78 -4.89 -19.79
N ILE A 52 -18.03 -3.86 -19.37
CA ILE A 52 -16.98 -3.98 -18.38
C ILE A 52 -17.53 -3.50 -17.04
N VAL A 53 -17.53 -4.38 -16.04
CA VAL A 53 -17.80 -4.00 -14.65
C VAL A 53 -16.50 -3.93 -13.88
N ILE A 54 -16.28 -2.83 -13.15
CA ILE A 54 -15.11 -2.62 -12.28
C ILE A 54 -15.63 -2.57 -10.84
N ILE A 55 -15.18 -3.50 -10.02
CA ILE A 55 -15.48 -3.51 -8.58
C ILE A 55 -14.35 -2.80 -7.82
N GLY A 56 -14.72 -1.73 -7.11
CA GLY A 56 -13.81 -0.91 -6.32
C GLY A 56 -13.28 0.31 -7.07
N GLY A 57 -13.59 1.50 -6.55
CA GLY A 57 -13.15 2.81 -7.03
C GLY A 57 -11.91 3.35 -6.30
N GLY A 58 -11.06 2.45 -5.78
CA GLY A 58 -9.76 2.83 -5.23
C GLY A 58 -8.72 3.13 -6.32
N ALA A 59 -7.45 3.19 -5.91
CA ALA A 59 -6.31 3.47 -6.80
C ALA A 59 -6.32 2.59 -8.08
N ALA A 60 -6.55 1.28 -7.93
CA ALA A 60 -6.52 0.34 -9.03
C ALA A 60 -7.73 0.51 -9.98
N GLY A 61 -8.93 0.60 -9.42
CA GLY A 61 -10.15 0.64 -10.23
C GLY A 61 -10.30 1.93 -11.03
N ILE A 62 -10.08 3.10 -10.44
CA ILE A 62 -10.12 4.38 -11.17
C ILE A 62 -9.04 4.42 -12.24
N SER A 63 -7.80 4.03 -11.92
CA SER A 63 -6.71 4.01 -12.90
C SER A 63 -7.01 3.04 -14.06
N MET A 64 -7.62 1.90 -13.75
CA MET A 64 -8.04 0.93 -14.77
C MET A 64 -9.17 1.49 -15.64
N ALA A 65 -10.19 2.10 -15.04
CA ALA A 65 -11.29 2.77 -15.77
C ALA A 65 -10.77 3.86 -16.71
N ALA A 66 -9.88 4.73 -16.20
CA ALA A 66 -9.26 5.81 -16.98
C ALA A 66 -8.42 5.25 -18.15
N ARG A 67 -7.66 4.19 -17.90
CA ARG A 67 -6.83 3.55 -18.93
C ARG A 67 -7.68 2.88 -20.00
N LEU A 68 -8.69 2.10 -19.64
CA LEU A 68 -9.61 1.45 -20.57
C LEU A 68 -10.38 2.48 -21.38
N LYS A 69 -10.87 3.55 -20.74
CA LYS A 69 -11.52 4.66 -21.44
C LYS A 69 -10.62 5.28 -22.50
N SER A 70 -9.32 5.45 -22.23
CA SER A 70 -8.39 6.05 -23.19
C SER A 70 -8.01 5.12 -24.35
N TRP A 71 -8.19 3.81 -24.19
CA TRP A 71 -7.75 2.79 -25.14
C TRP A 71 -8.87 2.11 -25.93
N LEU A 72 -10.12 2.22 -25.47
CA LEU A 72 -11.29 1.64 -26.14
C LEU A 72 -12.09 2.72 -26.87
N ASP A 73 -12.53 2.40 -28.10
CA ASP A 73 -13.51 3.21 -28.82
C ASP A 73 -14.91 2.95 -28.25
N LYS A 74 -15.52 3.95 -27.61
CA LYS A 74 -16.85 3.88 -26.97
C LYS A 74 -16.98 2.75 -25.94
N PRO A 75 -16.18 2.77 -24.86
CA PRO A 75 -16.24 1.75 -23.83
C PRO A 75 -17.55 1.78 -23.03
N ASP A 76 -18.12 0.62 -22.75
CA ASP A 76 -19.24 0.43 -21.80
C ASP A 76 -18.68 0.02 -20.45
N ILE A 77 -18.36 1.01 -19.59
CA ILE A 77 -17.72 0.79 -18.28
C ILE A 77 -18.68 1.20 -17.18
N THR A 78 -18.96 0.27 -16.28
CA THR A 78 -19.65 0.50 -15.00
C THR A 78 -18.69 0.27 -13.85
N LEU A 79 -18.45 1.28 -13.00
CA LEU A 79 -17.65 1.18 -11.79
C LEU A 79 -18.56 1.18 -10.57
N ILE A 80 -18.34 0.25 -9.63
CA ILE A 80 -19.11 0.11 -8.40
C ILE A 80 -18.20 0.42 -7.20
N ASP A 81 -18.53 1.46 -6.46
CA ASP A 81 -17.80 1.84 -5.23
C ASP A 81 -18.67 2.71 -4.33
N PRO A 82 -18.77 2.46 -3.01
CA PRO A 82 -19.61 3.22 -2.10
C PRO A 82 -18.97 4.52 -1.58
N SER A 83 -17.67 4.73 -1.80
CA SER A 83 -16.92 5.81 -1.15
C SER A 83 -17.23 7.19 -1.73
N ASP A 84 -17.31 8.19 -0.85
CA ASP A 84 -17.37 9.61 -1.23
C ASP A 84 -15.98 10.25 -1.37
N ARG A 85 -14.94 9.55 -0.88
CA ARG A 85 -13.58 10.10 -0.79
C ARG A 85 -12.58 9.17 -1.44
N GLN A 86 -11.71 9.74 -2.26
CA GLN A 86 -10.54 9.08 -2.81
C GLN A 86 -9.31 9.45 -2.00
N PHE A 87 -8.67 8.44 -1.42
CA PHE A 87 -7.52 8.62 -0.54
C PHE A 87 -6.19 8.30 -1.22
N TYR A 88 -5.21 9.18 -1.03
CA TYR A 88 -3.81 8.86 -1.20
C TYR A 88 -3.29 8.16 0.07
N GLN A 89 -3.63 6.88 0.26
CA GLN A 89 -3.31 6.12 1.47
C GLN A 89 -1.82 6.09 1.86
N PRO A 90 -0.82 6.12 0.91
CA PRO A 90 0.58 6.27 1.28
C PRO A 90 0.92 7.54 2.07
N GLY A 91 0.02 8.52 2.11
CA GLY A 91 0.10 9.73 2.91
C GLY A 91 -0.28 9.55 4.38
N PHE A 92 -0.95 8.46 4.78
CA PHE A 92 -1.36 8.23 6.17
C PHE A 92 -0.16 8.19 7.13
N THR A 93 0.96 7.60 6.71
CA THR A 93 2.23 7.66 7.46
C THR A 93 2.70 9.11 7.67
N LEU A 94 2.50 9.98 6.68
CA LEU A 94 2.92 11.38 6.75
C LEU A 94 1.97 12.23 7.59
N ILE A 95 0.66 11.88 7.67
CA ILE A 95 -0.27 12.44 8.66
C ILE A 95 0.16 12.04 10.07
N ALA A 96 0.37 10.75 10.29
CA ALA A 96 0.74 10.21 11.60
C ALA A 96 2.13 10.63 12.09
N SER A 97 2.88 11.36 11.27
CA SER A 97 4.16 11.98 11.63
C SER A 97 4.15 13.51 11.55
N GLY A 98 2.99 14.13 11.31
CA GLY A 98 2.84 15.59 11.26
C GLY A 98 3.43 16.27 10.02
N VAL A 99 3.81 15.50 8.99
CA VAL A 99 4.35 16.04 7.72
C VAL A 99 3.22 16.54 6.82
N TYR A 100 2.09 15.82 6.80
CA TYR A 100 0.89 16.22 6.07
C TYR A 100 -0.25 16.58 7.01
N GLN A 101 -1.11 17.49 6.55
CA GLN A 101 -2.42 17.69 7.16
C GLN A 101 -3.42 16.63 6.63
N PRO A 102 -4.47 16.30 7.38
CA PRO A 102 -5.48 15.33 6.93
C PRO A 102 -6.05 15.63 5.54
N ASP A 103 -6.35 16.89 5.24
CA ASP A 103 -6.93 17.30 3.96
C ASP A 103 -5.98 17.20 2.77
N ASP A 104 -4.69 17.01 3.03
CA ASP A 104 -3.69 16.83 1.97
C ASP A 104 -3.88 15.52 1.20
N VAL A 105 -4.46 14.48 1.81
CA VAL A 105 -4.42 13.10 1.31
C VAL A 105 -5.71 12.59 0.71
N TRP A 106 -6.74 13.43 0.59
CA TRP A 106 -7.99 12.99 -0.03
C TRP A 106 -8.56 14.02 -1.00
N ARG A 107 -9.45 13.55 -1.86
CA ARG A 107 -10.27 14.31 -2.78
C ARG A 107 -11.67 13.71 -2.77
N LYS A 108 -12.67 14.46 -3.22
CA LYS A 108 -13.97 13.86 -3.49
C LYS A 108 -13.84 12.77 -4.53
N GLN A 109 -14.52 11.65 -4.33
CA GLN A 109 -14.49 10.52 -5.25
C GLN A 109 -14.96 10.93 -6.65
N GLU A 110 -16.01 11.76 -6.73
CA GLU A 110 -16.57 12.29 -7.97
C GLU A 110 -15.54 13.06 -8.81
N ASP A 111 -14.65 13.84 -8.17
CA ASP A 111 -13.61 14.63 -8.86
C ASP A 111 -12.48 13.73 -9.43
N CYS A 112 -12.41 12.48 -8.99
CA CYS A 112 -11.43 11.49 -9.44
C CYS A 112 -11.99 10.50 -10.44
N MET A 113 -13.32 10.45 -10.63
CA MET A 113 -13.96 9.56 -11.60
C MET A 113 -13.67 10.01 -13.02
N PRO A 114 -13.27 9.10 -13.94
CA PRO A 114 -13.19 9.44 -15.34
C PRO A 114 -14.59 9.83 -15.86
N SER A 115 -14.69 10.90 -16.68
CA SER A 115 -15.94 11.27 -17.32
C SER A 115 -16.48 10.12 -18.20
N ASP A 116 -17.78 10.14 -18.50
CA ASP A 116 -18.45 9.20 -19.43
C ASP A 116 -18.35 7.71 -19.05
N ILE A 117 -18.10 7.38 -17.77
CA ILE A 117 -18.31 6.05 -17.21
C ILE A 117 -19.50 6.08 -16.25
N LYS A 118 -20.17 4.95 -16.11
CA LYS A 118 -21.27 4.82 -15.15
C LYS A 118 -20.69 4.51 -13.77
N TRP A 119 -20.83 5.42 -12.80
CA TRP A 119 -20.52 5.12 -11.40
C TRP A 119 -21.78 4.74 -10.63
N ILE A 120 -21.78 3.55 -10.03
CA ILE A 120 -22.80 3.08 -9.09
C ILE A 120 -22.23 3.21 -7.69
N LYS A 121 -22.77 4.18 -6.95
CA LYS A 121 -22.38 4.44 -5.55
C LYS A 121 -23.04 3.43 -4.64
N ASP A 122 -22.48 2.22 -4.60
CA ASP A 122 -23.01 1.10 -3.81
C ASP A 122 -21.90 0.11 -3.47
N SER A 123 -22.18 -0.74 -2.49
CA SER A 123 -21.30 -1.85 -2.11
C SER A 123 -21.69 -3.13 -2.87
N VAL A 124 -20.68 -3.90 -3.27
CA VAL A 124 -20.90 -5.26 -3.79
C VAL A 124 -21.27 -6.17 -2.64
N ALA A 125 -22.35 -6.92 -2.83
CA ALA A 125 -22.82 -7.95 -1.91
C ALA A 125 -22.37 -9.35 -2.32
N ALA A 126 -22.37 -9.66 -3.63
CA ALA A 126 -21.94 -10.96 -4.16
C ALA A 126 -21.46 -10.86 -5.61
N VAL A 127 -20.66 -11.81 -6.03
CA VAL A 127 -20.26 -12.02 -7.43
C VAL A 127 -20.60 -13.45 -7.82
N ASP A 128 -21.27 -13.61 -8.94
CA ASP A 128 -21.51 -14.89 -9.56
C ASP A 128 -20.68 -14.98 -10.86
N PRO A 129 -19.51 -15.62 -10.82
CA PRO A 129 -18.63 -15.67 -11.99
C PRO A 129 -19.10 -16.65 -13.07
N VAL A 130 -20.04 -17.56 -12.76
CA VAL A 130 -20.61 -18.51 -13.72
C VAL A 130 -21.66 -17.84 -14.59
N TRP A 131 -22.51 -17.01 -13.97
CA TRP A 131 -23.54 -16.24 -14.67
C TRP A 131 -23.12 -14.83 -15.08
N ASN A 132 -21.85 -14.47 -14.84
CA ASN A 132 -21.29 -13.14 -15.12
C ASN A 132 -22.13 -12.00 -14.52
N GLN A 133 -22.43 -12.09 -13.25
CA GLN A 133 -23.25 -11.12 -12.53
C GLN A 133 -22.59 -10.62 -11.26
N VAL A 134 -22.74 -9.32 -11.00
CA VAL A 134 -22.40 -8.69 -9.71
C VAL A 134 -23.71 -8.27 -9.05
N THR A 135 -23.92 -8.65 -7.80
CA THR A 135 -25.05 -8.19 -6.98
C THR A 135 -24.56 -7.09 -6.06
N THR A 136 -25.24 -5.94 -6.09
CA THR A 136 -24.98 -4.83 -5.17
C THR A 136 -26.00 -4.84 -4.04
N LYS A 137 -25.70 -4.11 -2.94
CA LYS A 137 -26.59 -4.08 -1.77
C LYS A 137 -27.94 -3.45 -2.07
N ASN A 138 -27.98 -2.38 -2.88
CA ASN A 138 -29.18 -1.56 -3.09
C ASN A 138 -29.64 -1.45 -4.55
N ASN A 139 -28.76 -1.72 -5.53
CA ASN A 139 -29.05 -1.54 -6.96
C ASN A 139 -29.26 -2.84 -7.73
N GLY A 140 -29.39 -3.97 -7.02
CA GLY A 140 -29.70 -5.27 -7.64
C GLY A 140 -28.53 -5.89 -8.40
N LYS A 141 -28.87 -6.67 -9.44
CA LYS A 141 -27.92 -7.45 -10.24
C LYS A 141 -27.46 -6.68 -11.47
N ILE A 142 -26.17 -6.74 -11.75
CA ILE A 142 -25.51 -6.10 -12.88
C ILE A 142 -24.76 -7.16 -13.67
N ALA A 143 -25.16 -7.40 -14.91
CA ALA A 143 -24.49 -8.35 -15.80
C ALA A 143 -23.25 -7.70 -16.43
N TYR A 144 -22.22 -8.51 -16.67
CA TYR A 144 -21.00 -8.12 -17.34
C TYR A 144 -20.56 -9.13 -18.40
N ASP A 145 -19.82 -8.67 -19.39
CA ASP A 145 -19.04 -9.54 -20.27
C ASP A 145 -17.64 -9.74 -19.69
N PHE A 146 -17.07 -8.69 -19.11
CA PHE A 146 -15.74 -8.67 -18.48
C PHE A 146 -15.77 -8.02 -17.11
N LEU A 147 -15.03 -8.58 -16.17
CA LEU A 147 -14.94 -8.09 -14.79
C LEU A 147 -13.51 -7.65 -14.43
N VAL A 148 -13.40 -6.45 -13.89
CA VAL A 148 -12.17 -5.96 -13.23
C VAL A 148 -12.39 -5.98 -11.73
N LEU A 149 -11.64 -6.84 -11.02
CA LEU A 149 -11.82 -7.06 -9.60
C LEU A 149 -10.72 -6.34 -8.81
N THR A 150 -11.06 -5.18 -8.26
CA THR A 150 -10.15 -4.25 -7.58
C THR A 150 -10.70 -3.68 -6.26
N PRO A 151 -11.43 -4.45 -5.43
CA PRO A 151 -12.06 -3.93 -4.21
C PRO A 151 -11.05 -3.55 -3.11
N GLY A 152 -9.77 -3.78 -3.34
CA GLY A 152 -8.73 -3.53 -2.34
C GLY A 152 -8.65 -4.63 -1.29
N ILE A 153 -8.44 -4.24 -0.04
CA ILE A 153 -8.14 -5.12 1.08
C ILE A 153 -9.16 -4.91 2.19
N GLN A 154 -9.57 -5.98 2.84
CA GLN A 154 -10.37 -5.94 4.07
C GLN A 154 -9.44 -5.92 5.28
N ILE A 155 -9.69 -5.00 6.20
CA ILE A 155 -8.97 -4.93 7.48
C ILE A 155 -9.82 -5.65 8.51
N ASN A 156 -9.27 -6.71 9.10
CA ASN A 156 -9.97 -7.59 10.03
C ASN A 156 -9.66 -7.17 11.48
N TRP A 157 -10.26 -6.07 11.91
CA TRP A 157 -10.06 -5.53 13.27
C TRP A 157 -10.42 -6.56 14.34
N GLU A 158 -11.48 -7.32 14.11
CA GLU A 158 -12.03 -8.34 15.01
C GLU A 158 -11.08 -9.53 15.24
N LYS A 159 -10.05 -9.70 14.41
CA LYS A 159 -9.00 -10.71 14.62
C LYS A 159 -7.95 -10.29 15.65
N VAL A 160 -8.04 -9.07 16.17
CA VAL A 160 -7.26 -8.60 17.32
C VAL A 160 -8.24 -8.45 18.48
N GLU A 161 -8.19 -9.37 19.43
CA GLU A 161 -9.10 -9.37 20.59
C GLU A 161 -9.01 -8.04 21.35
N GLY A 162 -10.17 -7.48 21.75
CA GLY A 162 -10.25 -6.20 22.48
C GLY A 162 -10.18 -4.95 21.61
N ILE A 163 -9.99 -5.08 20.28
CA ILE A 163 -9.93 -3.93 19.35
C ILE A 163 -11.06 -3.99 18.33
N THR A 164 -11.61 -2.81 18.04
CA THR A 164 -12.48 -2.54 16.89
C THR A 164 -12.02 -1.24 16.23
N GLN A 165 -12.48 -0.95 15.03
CA GLN A 165 -12.20 0.34 14.39
C GLN A 165 -12.68 1.52 15.25
N ALA A 166 -13.82 1.38 15.92
CA ALA A 166 -14.39 2.42 16.78
C ALA A 166 -13.58 2.68 18.07
N THR A 167 -12.85 1.66 18.56
CA THR A 167 -12.05 1.76 19.79
C THR A 167 -10.59 2.21 19.54
N LEU A 168 -10.20 2.46 18.29
CA LEU A 168 -8.87 2.99 17.96
C LEU A 168 -8.58 4.30 18.72
N GLY A 169 -7.47 4.33 19.45
CA GLY A 169 -7.03 5.41 20.32
C GLY A 169 -7.36 5.22 21.78
N GLN A 170 -8.28 4.31 22.15
CA GLN A 170 -8.52 3.97 23.55
C GLN A 170 -7.29 3.27 24.15
N GLY A 171 -6.99 3.59 25.42
CA GLY A 171 -5.79 3.06 26.09
C GLY A 171 -4.48 3.35 25.37
N ASN A 172 -4.43 4.33 24.45
CA ASN A 172 -3.29 4.68 23.63
C ASN A 172 -2.88 3.58 22.63
N ALA A 173 -3.84 2.77 22.14
CA ALA A 173 -3.67 1.78 21.10
C ALA A 173 -4.10 2.34 19.73
N HIS A 174 -3.18 2.39 18.77
CA HIS A 174 -3.35 3.10 17.50
C HIS A 174 -3.03 2.23 16.29
N SER A 175 -3.57 2.62 15.14
CA SER A 175 -3.21 2.05 13.83
C SER A 175 -3.36 3.10 12.75
N ILE A 176 -2.37 3.21 11.86
CA ILE A 176 -2.40 4.15 10.73
C ILE A 176 -3.00 3.55 9.45
N TYR A 177 -3.56 2.35 9.54
CA TYR A 177 -4.25 1.72 8.41
C TYR A 177 -5.67 2.23 8.19
N ASP A 178 -6.11 3.12 9.06
CA ASP A 178 -7.34 3.89 8.99
C ASP A 178 -7.04 5.40 8.95
N PHE A 179 -7.86 6.19 8.25
CA PHE A 179 -7.64 7.63 8.08
C PHE A 179 -7.76 8.39 9.40
N GLU A 180 -8.81 8.09 10.18
CA GLU A 180 -9.03 8.70 11.49
C GLU A 180 -7.96 8.19 12.48
N GLY A 181 -7.59 6.92 12.37
CA GLY A 181 -6.51 6.31 13.14
C GLY A 181 -5.17 7.01 12.93
N ALA A 182 -4.83 7.39 11.69
CA ALA A 182 -3.59 8.12 11.39
C ALA A 182 -3.53 9.50 12.09
N GLN A 183 -4.66 10.21 12.14
CA GLN A 183 -4.77 11.51 12.83
C GLN A 183 -4.62 11.37 14.33
N LYS A 184 -5.30 10.38 14.92
CA LYS A 184 -5.20 10.07 16.36
C LYS A 184 -3.76 9.67 16.72
N THR A 185 -3.10 8.89 15.86
CA THR A 185 -1.71 8.43 16.06
C THR A 185 -0.75 9.60 16.18
N TRP A 186 -0.88 10.65 15.34
CA TRP A 186 0.00 11.81 15.43
C TRP A 186 -0.11 12.53 16.78
N LYS A 187 -1.33 12.77 17.25
CA LYS A 187 -1.56 13.39 18.57
C LYS A 187 -0.98 12.55 19.70
N ALA A 188 -1.15 11.25 19.61
CA ALA A 188 -0.62 10.30 20.59
C ALA A 188 0.92 10.25 20.60
N ILE A 189 1.59 10.29 19.44
CA ILE A 189 3.05 10.38 19.35
C ILE A 189 3.58 11.67 20.00
N GLN A 190 2.89 12.79 19.79
CA GLN A 190 3.27 14.06 20.40
C GLN A 190 3.18 14.01 21.94
N GLU A 191 2.14 13.38 22.46
CA GLU A 191 1.97 13.22 23.91
C GLU A 191 2.97 12.20 24.47
N PHE A 192 3.11 11.04 23.83
CA PHE A 192 4.10 10.01 24.20
C PHE A 192 5.53 10.57 24.24
N SER A 193 5.87 11.46 23.30
CA SER A 193 7.16 12.15 23.30
C SER A 193 7.41 13.01 24.54
N LYS A 194 6.36 13.50 25.22
CA LYS A 194 6.47 14.29 26.45
C LYS A 194 6.45 13.42 27.71
N THR A 195 5.55 12.41 27.71
CA THR A 195 5.36 11.56 28.89
C THR A 195 6.39 10.48 29.03
N GLY A 196 7.00 10.05 27.92
CA GLY A 196 7.91 8.91 27.90
C GLY A 196 7.20 7.58 28.07
N GLY A 197 7.96 6.54 28.41
CA GLY A 197 7.47 5.20 28.67
C GLY A 197 7.75 4.21 27.55
N ARG A 198 7.01 3.09 27.53
CA ARG A 198 7.22 1.98 26.60
C ARG A 198 6.34 2.12 25.35
N GLY A 199 6.99 2.23 24.19
CA GLY A 199 6.38 2.26 22.88
C GLY A 199 6.50 0.91 22.16
N ILE A 200 5.38 0.28 21.85
CA ILE A 200 5.32 -0.99 21.13
C ILE A 200 4.80 -0.75 19.70
N TYR A 201 5.52 -1.30 18.73
CA TYR A 201 5.19 -1.25 17.31
C TYR A 201 5.09 -2.66 16.76
N THR A 202 4.00 -3.00 16.07
CA THR A 202 3.81 -4.37 15.61
C THR A 202 3.53 -4.45 14.12
N ASP A 203 4.10 -5.49 13.49
CA ASP A 203 3.68 -6.00 12.21
C ASP A 203 2.62 -7.10 12.40
N THR A 204 2.07 -7.65 11.32
CA THR A 204 1.04 -8.68 11.38
C THR A 204 1.48 -9.99 10.72
N TYR A 205 0.71 -11.06 10.94
CA TYR A 205 0.99 -12.40 10.42
C TYR A 205 0.37 -12.67 9.04
N THR A 206 -0.47 -11.77 8.54
CA THR A 206 -1.08 -11.87 7.20
C THR A 206 -0.34 -10.99 6.20
N LYS A 207 -0.58 -11.20 4.91
CA LYS A 207 -0.21 -10.22 3.91
C LYS A 207 -1.03 -8.93 4.15
N HIS A 208 -0.36 -7.78 4.10
CA HIS A 208 -1.01 -6.49 4.34
C HIS A 208 -0.51 -5.43 3.35
N LYS A 209 -1.25 -4.33 3.23
CA LYS A 209 -0.85 -3.22 2.37
C LYS A 209 0.38 -2.52 2.95
N CYS A 210 1.41 -2.34 2.10
CA CYS A 210 2.66 -1.66 2.42
C CYS A 210 3.38 -2.23 3.66
N GLY A 211 4.06 -3.39 3.52
CA GLY A 211 4.79 -4.06 4.60
C GLY A 211 5.86 -3.23 5.33
N GLY A 212 6.27 -2.09 4.75
CA GLY A 212 7.14 -1.12 5.42
C GLY A 212 6.41 -0.14 6.34
N THR A 213 5.08 -0.10 6.37
CA THR A 213 4.32 0.91 7.14
C THR A 213 4.58 0.86 8.64
N PRO A 214 4.57 -0.31 9.33
CA PRO A 214 4.88 -0.37 10.76
C PRO A 214 6.31 0.09 11.07
N LYS A 215 7.26 -0.23 10.19
CA LYS A 215 8.66 0.19 10.31
C LYS A 215 8.81 1.71 10.21
N LYS A 216 8.08 2.34 9.27
CA LYS A 216 8.09 3.80 9.09
C LYS A 216 7.61 4.53 10.32
N ILE A 217 6.47 4.13 10.90
CA ILE A 217 5.92 4.84 12.05
C ILE A 217 6.77 4.67 13.29
N CYS A 218 7.39 3.51 13.49
CA CYS A 218 8.38 3.27 14.55
C CYS A 218 9.58 4.22 14.40
N LEU A 219 10.20 4.24 13.22
CA LEU A 219 11.38 5.06 12.95
C LEU A 219 11.09 6.57 12.98
N LEU A 220 9.91 6.99 12.52
CA LEU A 220 9.47 8.39 12.60
C LEU A 220 9.18 8.83 14.04
N THR A 221 8.64 7.95 14.87
CA THR A 221 8.46 8.23 16.30
C THR A 221 9.82 8.36 17.00
N GLU A 222 10.74 7.46 16.71
CA GLU A 222 12.12 7.55 17.23
C GLU A 222 12.75 8.89 16.87
N HIS A 223 12.72 9.24 15.59
CA HIS A 223 13.31 10.50 15.15
C HIS A 223 12.59 11.72 15.76
N TYR A 224 11.26 11.68 15.90
CA TYR A 224 10.52 12.76 16.53
C TYR A 224 10.93 12.95 17.98
N THR A 225 11.00 11.89 18.78
CA THR A 225 11.44 11.97 20.19
C THR A 225 12.88 12.46 20.30
N ARG A 226 13.77 12.04 19.40
CA ARG A 226 15.15 12.54 19.33
C ARG A 226 15.21 14.04 19.02
N LYS A 227 14.37 14.52 18.08
CA LYS A 227 14.25 15.97 17.78
C LYS A 227 13.68 16.78 18.92
N GLN A 228 12.83 16.20 19.75
CA GLN A 228 12.27 16.85 20.94
C GLN A 228 13.26 16.80 22.15
N GLY A 229 14.37 16.08 22.05
CA GLY A 229 15.32 15.88 23.15
C GLY A 229 14.79 14.90 24.22
N THR A 230 13.81 14.06 23.89
CA THR A 230 13.14 13.14 24.82
C THR A 230 13.40 11.66 24.50
N ARG A 231 14.33 11.35 23.57
CA ARG A 231 14.61 9.97 23.14
C ARG A 231 14.94 9.03 24.29
N GLU A 232 15.67 9.52 25.28
CA GLU A 232 16.11 8.75 26.46
C GLU A 232 14.95 8.40 27.42
N THR A 233 13.80 9.07 27.31
CA THR A 233 12.62 8.78 28.15
C THR A 233 11.70 7.74 27.54
N VAL A 234 11.97 7.28 26.30
CA VAL A 234 11.13 6.31 25.60
C VAL A 234 11.89 5.01 25.33
N ASP A 235 11.25 3.88 25.66
CA ASP A 235 11.70 2.53 25.32
C ASP A 235 10.90 2.02 24.11
N LEU A 236 11.50 2.01 22.91
CA LEU A 236 10.83 1.62 21.67
C LEU A 236 11.16 0.16 21.34
N ASN A 237 10.13 -0.63 21.06
CA ASN A 237 10.23 -2.05 20.74
C ASN A 237 9.43 -2.41 19.49
N PHE A 238 10.02 -3.17 18.57
CA PHE A 238 9.38 -3.63 17.36
C PHE A 238 9.12 -5.14 17.37
N TYR A 239 7.89 -5.55 17.07
CA TYR A 239 7.47 -6.95 17.05
C TYR A 239 6.95 -7.33 15.67
N THR A 240 7.31 -8.50 15.16
CA THR A 240 6.80 -9.00 13.87
C THR A 240 6.60 -10.52 13.90
N ALA A 241 5.52 -10.97 13.27
CA ALA A 241 5.25 -12.38 13.08
C ALA A 241 6.20 -13.04 12.05
N SER A 242 6.96 -12.26 11.32
CA SER A 242 7.99 -12.73 10.39
C SER A 242 9.25 -13.20 11.12
N LYS A 243 10.00 -14.09 10.46
CA LYS A 243 11.35 -14.51 10.90
C LYS A 243 12.47 -13.54 10.49
N GLU A 244 12.13 -12.45 9.83
CA GLU A 244 13.03 -11.39 9.42
C GLU A 244 12.31 -10.04 9.43
N LEU A 245 13.06 -8.94 9.64
CA LEU A 245 12.50 -7.59 9.72
C LEU A 245 11.90 -7.14 8.38
N TYR A 246 12.55 -7.49 7.27
CA TYR A 246 12.10 -7.15 5.93
C TYR A 246 12.51 -8.25 4.94
N ASP A 247 11.61 -8.62 4.01
CA ASP A 247 11.76 -9.78 3.14
C ASP A 247 12.44 -9.47 1.79
N VAL A 248 13.20 -8.37 1.69
CA VAL A 248 13.98 -7.99 0.50
C VAL A 248 15.47 -7.93 0.86
N PRO A 249 16.25 -8.96 0.51
CA PRO A 249 17.63 -9.15 0.99
C PRO A 249 18.57 -7.97 0.76
N PHE A 250 18.37 -7.22 -0.32
CA PHE A 250 19.20 -6.05 -0.64
C PHE A 250 19.07 -4.90 0.38
N PHE A 251 17.85 -4.71 0.94
CA PHE A 251 17.57 -3.59 1.84
C PHE A 251 17.59 -3.99 3.32
N THR A 252 17.43 -5.27 3.63
CA THR A 252 17.31 -5.77 5.00
C THR A 252 18.52 -5.47 5.86
N PRO A 253 19.78 -5.63 5.38
CA PRO A 253 20.98 -5.32 6.22
C PRO A 253 20.99 -3.88 6.70
N ARG A 254 20.74 -2.91 5.81
CA ARG A 254 20.75 -1.50 6.19
C ARG A 254 19.62 -1.17 7.18
N LEU A 255 18.46 -1.77 6.99
CA LEU A 255 17.34 -1.56 7.92
C LEU A 255 17.65 -2.11 9.33
N LEU A 256 18.30 -3.28 9.42
CA LEU A 256 18.77 -3.84 10.70
C LEU A 256 19.81 -2.93 11.39
N GLU A 257 20.75 -2.37 10.62
CA GLU A 257 21.71 -1.40 11.15
C GLU A 257 21.01 -0.17 11.72
N ILE A 258 20.02 0.42 11.01
CA ILE A 258 19.27 1.58 11.49
C ILE A 258 18.56 1.29 12.80
N TYR A 259 17.92 0.12 12.95
CA TYR A 259 17.27 -0.27 14.20
C TYR A 259 18.26 -0.43 15.34
N LYS A 260 19.43 -1.03 15.07
CA LYS A 260 20.52 -1.17 16.03
C LYS A 260 21.10 0.20 16.44
N GLU A 261 21.43 1.06 15.47
CA GLU A 261 21.95 2.42 15.70
C GLU A 261 21.01 3.27 16.57
N ARG A 262 19.70 3.00 16.49
CA ARG A 262 18.65 3.75 17.19
C ARG A 262 18.16 3.09 18.47
N ASN A 263 18.82 2.00 18.90
CA ASN A 263 18.44 1.23 20.10
C ASN A 263 16.95 0.84 20.08
N ILE A 264 16.51 0.20 18.98
CA ILE A 264 15.15 -0.35 18.83
C ILE A 264 15.27 -1.88 18.75
N PRO A 265 14.97 -2.63 19.81
CA PRO A 265 14.92 -4.09 19.76
C PRO A 265 13.92 -4.62 18.76
N ILE A 266 14.29 -5.70 18.06
CA ILE A 266 13.45 -6.39 17.08
C ILE A 266 13.08 -7.77 17.61
N ASN A 267 11.81 -8.02 17.82
CA ASN A 267 11.25 -9.27 18.32
C ASN A 267 10.60 -10.02 17.15
N LEU A 268 11.32 -11.02 16.64
CA LEU A 268 10.89 -11.83 15.48
C LEU A 268 10.02 -13.00 15.94
N ASN A 269 9.18 -13.53 15.01
CA ASN A 269 8.26 -14.64 15.25
C ASN A 269 7.29 -14.37 16.40
N VAL A 270 6.77 -13.15 16.50
CA VAL A 270 5.80 -12.74 17.52
C VAL A 270 4.60 -12.10 16.84
N ARG A 271 3.39 -12.61 17.13
CA ARG A 271 2.16 -12.02 16.63
C ARG A 271 1.31 -11.43 17.76
N VAL A 272 0.57 -10.39 17.44
CA VAL A 272 -0.47 -9.84 18.32
C VAL A 272 -1.67 -10.79 18.29
N LYS A 273 -2.15 -11.17 19.47
CA LYS A 273 -3.38 -11.92 19.68
C LYS A 273 -4.52 -10.97 20.07
N GLY A 274 -4.26 -10.06 20.99
CA GLY A 274 -5.24 -9.12 21.49
C GLY A 274 -4.60 -7.92 22.20
N VAL A 275 -5.43 -6.97 22.60
CA VAL A 275 -5.04 -5.77 23.34
C VAL A 275 -6.07 -5.50 24.43
N ASP A 276 -5.65 -5.42 25.67
CA ASP A 276 -6.44 -4.85 26.76
C ASP A 276 -6.14 -3.35 26.83
N THR A 277 -7.05 -2.54 26.31
CA THR A 277 -6.87 -1.09 26.28
C THR A 277 -7.07 -0.43 27.66
N ALA A 278 -7.76 -1.08 28.59
CA ALA A 278 -7.96 -0.58 29.95
C ALA A 278 -6.72 -0.82 30.82
N ALA A 279 -6.16 -2.03 30.73
CA ALA A 279 -4.93 -2.38 31.43
C ALA A 279 -3.67 -1.86 30.69
N LYS A 280 -3.78 -1.40 29.43
CA LYS A 280 -2.68 -1.05 28.53
C LYS A 280 -1.71 -2.23 28.34
N GLN A 281 -2.24 -3.38 27.97
CA GLN A 281 -1.49 -4.61 27.75
C GLN A 281 -1.69 -5.14 26.34
N VAL A 282 -0.60 -5.60 25.71
CA VAL A 282 -0.64 -6.37 24.47
C VAL A 282 -0.45 -7.83 24.79
N HIS A 283 -1.39 -8.64 24.32
CA HIS A 283 -1.33 -10.09 24.40
C HIS A 283 -0.66 -10.60 23.13
N PHE A 284 0.51 -11.16 23.26
CA PHE A 284 1.32 -11.72 22.21
C PHE A 284 1.30 -13.24 22.21
N GLU A 285 1.64 -13.81 21.05
CA GLU A 285 2.02 -15.21 20.92
C GLU A 285 3.37 -15.31 20.20
N LYS A 286 4.34 -15.95 20.83
CA LYS A 286 5.60 -16.34 20.21
C LYS A 286 5.35 -17.55 19.31
N ILE A 287 5.86 -17.51 18.09
CA ILE A 287 5.66 -18.54 17.08
C ILE A 287 6.94 -19.39 16.99
N GLU A 288 6.83 -20.65 17.32
CA GLU A 288 7.92 -21.63 17.20
C GLU A 288 7.49 -22.74 16.24
N THR A 289 8.43 -23.36 15.55
CA THR A 289 8.18 -24.51 14.70
C THR A 289 8.82 -25.72 15.35
N VAL A 290 8.00 -26.70 15.77
CA VAL A 290 8.43 -27.96 16.37
C VAL A 290 8.01 -29.09 15.43
N GLY A 291 8.96 -29.68 14.73
CA GLY A 291 8.67 -30.55 13.59
C GLY A 291 7.93 -29.77 12.48
N ASP A 292 6.79 -30.29 12.05
CA ASP A 292 5.95 -29.65 11.01
C ASP A 292 4.82 -28.77 11.61
N GLN A 293 4.76 -28.63 12.93
CA GLN A 293 3.69 -27.91 13.61
C GLN A 293 4.17 -26.56 14.14
N LYS A 294 3.28 -25.55 14.06
CA LYS A 294 3.49 -24.28 14.73
C LYS A 294 2.94 -24.34 16.15
N VAL A 295 3.80 -23.98 17.10
CA VAL A 295 3.47 -23.84 18.51
C VAL A 295 3.39 -22.36 18.84
N TYR A 296 2.38 -21.97 19.59
CA TYR A 296 2.11 -20.59 19.97
C TYR A 296 2.20 -20.46 21.50
N THR A 297 3.22 -19.77 21.98
CA THR A 297 3.42 -19.54 23.41
C THR A 297 2.96 -18.13 23.77
N PRO A 298 1.89 -17.97 24.58
CA PRO A 298 1.36 -16.67 24.96
C PRO A 298 2.27 -15.95 25.95
N PHE A 299 2.32 -14.62 25.84
CA PHE A 299 2.92 -13.72 26.84
C PHE A 299 2.27 -12.34 26.73
N VAL A 300 2.46 -11.50 27.75
CA VAL A 300 1.87 -10.17 27.85
C VAL A 300 2.95 -9.13 28.05
N GLU A 301 2.78 -7.96 27.44
CA GLU A 301 3.65 -6.82 27.59
C GLU A 301 2.82 -5.57 27.90
N ASP A 302 3.28 -4.79 28.87
CA ASP A 302 2.69 -3.48 29.15
C ASP A 302 3.17 -2.44 28.13
N TYR A 303 2.33 -1.44 27.81
CA TYR A 303 2.70 -0.34 26.93
C TYR A 303 2.14 1.01 27.41
N ASP A 304 2.84 2.08 27.08
CA ASP A 304 2.36 3.45 27.19
C ASP A 304 1.85 3.98 25.85
N PHE A 305 2.45 3.49 24.76
CA PHE A 305 2.02 3.74 23.39
C PHE A 305 2.08 2.44 22.56
N LEU A 306 1.00 2.11 21.88
CA LEU A 306 0.93 0.97 20.97
C LEU A 306 0.56 1.41 19.56
N HIS A 307 1.39 1.06 18.57
CA HIS A 307 0.98 1.02 17.17
C HIS A 307 0.93 -0.42 16.69
N PHE A 308 -0.26 -0.90 16.32
CA PHE A 308 -0.41 -2.27 15.82
C PHE A 308 -0.89 -2.30 14.36
N THR A 309 -0.50 -3.37 13.67
CA THR A 309 -0.95 -3.67 12.31
C THR A 309 -2.02 -4.77 12.38
N PRO A 310 -3.27 -4.48 12.01
CA PRO A 310 -4.33 -5.48 12.01
C PRO A 310 -4.10 -6.53 10.93
N PRO A 311 -4.57 -7.77 11.10
CA PRO A 311 -4.63 -8.75 10.03
C PRO A 311 -5.51 -8.28 8.87
N MET A 312 -5.14 -8.67 7.65
CA MET A 312 -5.83 -8.28 6.44
C MET A 312 -6.10 -9.47 5.53
N SER A 313 -7.14 -9.38 4.71
CA SER A 313 -7.54 -10.41 3.75
C SER A 313 -8.13 -9.78 2.49
N ALA A 314 -8.42 -10.59 1.48
CA ALA A 314 -9.40 -10.20 0.47
C ALA A 314 -10.77 -9.97 1.14
N PRO A 315 -11.66 -9.13 0.58
CA PRO A 315 -13.03 -9.01 1.05
C PRO A 315 -13.77 -10.36 1.01
N ASP A 316 -14.66 -10.60 1.98
CA ASP A 316 -15.32 -11.89 2.18
C ASP A 316 -16.07 -12.40 0.94
N PHE A 317 -16.71 -11.50 0.18
CA PHE A 317 -17.40 -11.88 -1.05
C PHE A 317 -16.48 -12.53 -2.11
N VAL A 318 -15.17 -12.29 -2.07
CA VAL A 318 -14.18 -12.93 -2.96
C VAL A 318 -14.07 -14.42 -2.65
N LYS A 319 -14.03 -14.77 -1.36
CA LYS A 319 -14.03 -16.15 -0.88
C LYS A 319 -15.36 -16.83 -1.19
N GLU A 320 -16.47 -16.14 -0.88
CA GLU A 320 -17.84 -16.64 -1.09
C GLU A 320 -18.13 -16.92 -2.56
N ALA A 321 -17.59 -16.11 -3.47
CA ALA A 321 -17.69 -16.27 -4.92
C ALA A 321 -16.74 -17.35 -5.51
N GLY A 322 -15.88 -17.97 -4.69
CA GLY A 322 -14.89 -18.94 -5.18
C GLY A 322 -13.79 -18.31 -6.07
N LEU A 323 -13.53 -17.01 -5.94
CA LEU A 323 -12.56 -16.27 -6.76
C LEU A 323 -11.15 -16.25 -6.14
N GLY A 324 -11.03 -16.67 -4.88
CA GLY A 324 -9.74 -16.70 -4.15
C GLY A 324 -8.94 -17.96 -4.41
N TRP A 325 -7.63 -17.89 -4.08
CA TRP A 325 -6.80 -19.08 -3.99
C TRP A 325 -7.39 -20.06 -2.97
N THR A 326 -7.41 -21.34 -3.30
CA THR A 326 -7.89 -22.44 -2.44
C THR A 326 -6.75 -23.22 -1.79
N GLU A 327 -5.53 -23.06 -2.29
CA GLU A 327 -4.34 -23.76 -1.83
C GLU A 327 -3.15 -22.82 -1.65
N GLY A 328 -2.17 -23.26 -0.85
CA GLY A 328 -0.92 -22.53 -0.62
C GLY A 328 -1.07 -21.31 0.29
N LYS A 329 -0.01 -20.51 0.37
CA LYS A 329 0.10 -19.39 1.33
C LYS A 329 -0.91 -18.24 1.11
N LEU A 330 -1.52 -18.16 -0.08
CA LEU A 330 -2.46 -17.10 -0.44
C LEU A 330 -3.91 -17.48 -0.15
N ALA A 331 -4.17 -18.77 0.10
CA ALA A 331 -5.52 -19.31 0.36
C ALA A 331 -6.08 -18.86 1.71
N ALA A 332 -5.23 -18.77 2.74
CA ALA A 332 -5.67 -18.45 4.11
C ALA A 332 -6.43 -17.12 4.20
N ASP A 333 -6.08 -16.16 3.34
CA ASP A 333 -6.66 -14.81 3.30
C ASP A 333 -7.49 -14.59 2.02
N ALA A 334 -7.80 -15.65 1.27
CA ALA A 334 -8.65 -15.68 0.07
C ALA A 334 -8.27 -14.65 -1.02
N TRP A 335 -6.98 -14.34 -1.19
CA TRP A 335 -6.52 -13.44 -2.25
C TRP A 335 -6.93 -13.97 -3.63
N VAL A 336 -7.38 -13.08 -4.52
CA VAL A 336 -7.91 -13.47 -5.84
C VAL A 336 -6.91 -14.31 -6.63
N MET A 337 -7.38 -15.45 -7.16
CA MET A 337 -6.57 -16.43 -7.87
C MET A 337 -6.27 -15.97 -9.30
N VAL A 338 -5.21 -15.20 -9.48
CA VAL A 338 -4.75 -14.75 -10.80
C VAL A 338 -3.42 -15.39 -11.20
N ASP A 339 -3.17 -15.43 -12.48
CA ASP A 339 -1.82 -15.61 -13.01
C ASP A 339 -0.99 -14.37 -12.67
N LYS A 340 0.19 -14.60 -12.09
CA LYS A 340 1.01 -13.52 -11.54
C LYS A 340 1.58 -12.57 -12.62
N GLU A 341 1.72 -13.05 -13.87
CA GLU A 341 2.27 -12.27 -14.97
C GLU A 341 1.18 -11.55 -15.74
N THR A 342 0.11 -12.24 -16.10
CA THR A 342 -0.96 -11.68 -16.94
C THR A 342 -2.04 -10.94 -16.15
N LEU A 343 -2.17 -11.21 -14.84
CA LEU A 343 -3.20 -10.68 -13.94
C LEU A 343 -4.63 -11.15 -14.30
N VAL A 344 -4.75 -12.17 -15.15
CA VAL A 344 -6.01 -12.81 -15.52
C VAL A 344 -6.34 -13.90 -14.50
N HIS A 345 -7.61 -14.04 -14.14
CA HIS A 345 -8.08 -15.07 -13.23
C HIS A 345 -7.88 -16.47 -13.83
N LYS A 346 -7.33 -17.39 -13.07
CA LYS A 346 -6.92 -18.71 -13.58
C LYS A 346 -8.07 -19.62 -14.01
N THR A 347 -9.27 -19.43 -13.46
CA THR A 347 -10.47 -20.21 -13.80
C THR A 347 -11.41 -19.46 -14.74
N TYR A 348 -11.54 -18.16 -14.56
CA TYR A 348 -12.49 -17.31 -15.31
C TYR A 348 -11.74 -16.32 -16.19
N PRO A 349 -11.51 -16.63 -17.48
CA PRO A 349 -10.63 -15.83 -18.34
C PRO A 349 -11.18 -14.43 -18.67
N ASN A 350 -12.46 -14.17 -18.43
CA ASN A 350 -13.07 -12.86 -18.56
C ASN A 350 -12.96 -11.99 -17.30
N ILE A 351 -12.19 -12.43 -16.28
CA ILE A 351 -11.94 -11.69 -15.05
C ILE A 351 -10.46 -11.34 -14.96
N VAL A 352 -10.15 -10.07 -14.74
CA VAL A 352 -8.80 -9.61 -14.37
C VAL A 352 -8.83 -9.02 -12.98
N SER A 353 -7.74 -9.20 -12.22
CA SER A 353 -7.63 -8.61 -10.89
C SER A 353 -6.25 -8.04 -10.64
N LEU A 354 -6.21 -6.87 -10.02
CA LEU A 354 -4.98 -6.14 -9.70
C LEU A 354 -5.13 -5.32 -8.43
N GLY A 355 -4.03 -4.74 -7.99
CA GLY A 355 -3.99 -4.01 -6.72
C GLY A 355 -3.93 -4.95 -5.52
N ASP A 356 -4.41 -4.45 -4.38
CA ASP A 356 -4.19 -5.13 -3.11
C ASP A 356 -4.92 -6.48 -2.98
N VAL A 357 -6.05 -6.65 -3.69
CA VAL A 357 -6.82 -7.90 -3.65
C VAL A 357 -6.17 -9.04 -4.45
N ALA A 358 -5.32 -8.71 -5.43
CA ALA A 358 -4.70 -9.72 -6.27
C ALA A 358 -3.76 -10.66 -5.48
N GLY A 359 -3.95 -11.94 -5.67
CA GLY A 359 -3.16 -13.02 -5.05
C GLY A 359 -1.85 -13.27 -5.77
N ILE A 360 -0.91 -12.32 -5.71
CA ILE A 360 0.41 -12.36 -6.34
C ILE A 360 1.53 -12.21 -5.31
N PRO A 361 2.74 -12.78 -5.57
CA PRO A 361 3.84 -12.82 -4.59
C PRO A 361 4.68 -11.54 -4.56
N THR A 362 4.04 -10.37 -4.50
CA THR A 362 4.71 -9.07 -4.36
C THR A 362 4.04 -8.22 -3.28
N SER A 363 4.62 -7.07 -2.96
CA SER A 363 4.04 -6.13 -1.99
C SER A 363 2.82 -5.40 -2.55
N LYS A 364 1.82 -5.23 -1.71
CA LYS A 364 0.57 -4.52 -2.01
C LYS A 364 0.80 -3.01 -1.85
N THR A 365 1.13 -2.33 -2.96
CA THR A 365 1.50 -0.91 -2.97
C THR A 365 0.92 -0.16 -4.17
N SER A 366 0.69 1.15 -4.03
CA SER A 366 0.26 2.00 -5.16
C SER A 366 1.27 2.01 -6.32
N ALA A 367 2.57 1.85 -6.02
CA ALA A 367 3.60 1.75 -7.04
C ALA A 367 3.47 0.47 -7.87
N ALA A 368 3.08 -0.66 -7.25
CA ALA A 368 2.77 -1.90 -7.97
C ALA A 368 1.56 -1.70 -8.89
N ILE A 369 0.48 -1.07 -8.40
CA ILE A 369 -0.72 -0.78 -9.19
C ILE A 369 -0.37 0.01 -10.46
N ARG A 370 0.49 1.01 -10.36
CA ARG A 370 0.96 1.80 -11.50
C ARG A 370 1.52 0.95 -12.64
N LYS A 371 2.23 -0.13 -12.32
CA LYS A 371 2.78 -1.07 -13.30
C LYS A 371 1.79 -2.16 -13.71
N GLN A 372 0.87 -2.53 -12.86
CA GLN A 372 -0.16 -3.55 -13.13
C GLN A 372 -1.23 -3.05 -14.08
N VAL A 373 -1.67 -1.79 -13.95
CA VAL A 373 -2.79 -1.22 -14.73
C VAL A 373 -2.57 -1.34 -16.24
N PRO A 374 -1.46 -0.89 -16.85
CA PRO A 374 -1.29 -0.99 -18.30
C PRO A 374 -1.25 -2.45 -18.79
N ILE A 375 -0.74 -3.38 -17.99
CA ILE A 375 -0.65 -4.79 -18.32
C ILE A 375 -2.04 -5.43 -18.26
N ALA A 376 -2.76 -5.25 -17.17
CA ALA A 376 -4.12 -5.77 -17.00
C ALA A 376 -5.09 -5.21 -18.06
N ALA A 377 -4.97 -3.91 -18.38
CA ALA A 377 -5.82 -3.28 -19.39
C ALA A 377 -5.56 -3.83 -20.81
N LYS A 378 -4.30 -4.02 -21.21
CA LYS A 378 -3.98 -4.65 -22.50
C LYS A 378 -4.43 -6.10 -22.58
N ASN A 379 -4.18 -6.87 -21.51
CA ASN A 379 -4.61 -8.26 -21.45
C ASN A 379 -6.15 -8.38 -21.49
N LEU A 380 -6.86 -7.52 -20.77
CA LEU A 380 -8.33 -7.46 -20.85
C LEU A 380 -8.81 -7.16 -22.27
N ILE A 381 -8.20 -6.18 -22.94
CA ILE A 381 -8.55 -5.83 -24.34
C ILE A 381 -8.21 -6.99 -25.28
N SER A 382 -7.09 -7.69 -25.11
CA SER A 382 -6.77 -8.89 -25.88
C SER A 382 -7.87 -9.96 -25.73
N LEU A 383 -8.33 -10.22 -24.51
CA LEU A 383 -9.42 -11.14 -24.25
C LEU A 383 -10.75 -10.67 -24.89
N MET A 384 -11.05 -9.38 -24.85
CA MET A 384 -12.21 -8.78 -25.55
C MET A 384 -12.13 -8.96 -27.07
N GLU A 385 -10.93 -9.04 -27.63
CA GLU A 385 -10.69 -9.30 -29.06
C GLU A 385 -10.60 -10.80 -29.37
N GLY A 386 -10.83 -11.70 -28.39
CA GLY A 386 -10.70 -13.14 -28.55
C GLY A 386 -9.25 -13.61 -28.72
N LYS A 387 -8.28 -12.83 -28.22
CA LYS A 387 -6.85 -13.13 -28.28
C LYS A 387 -6.32 -13.53 -26.91
N GLU A 388 -5.23 -14.29 -26.89
CA GLU A 388 -4.53 -14.65 -25.67
C GLU A 388 -3.86 -13.42 -25.01
N PRO A 389 -3.87 -13.32 -23.66
CA PRO A 389 -3.18 -12.28 -22.93
C PRO A 389 -1.65 -12.45 -23.03
N ALA A 390 -0.94 -11.46 -23.58
CA ALA A 390 0.48 -11.54 -23.88
C ALA A 390 1.37 -10.64 -23.00
N GLU A 391 0.78 -9.60 -22.40
CA GLU A 391 1.53 -8.66 -21.56
C GLU A 391 1.87 -9.27 -20.20
N LYS A 392 3.08 -9.00 -19.70
CA LYS A 392 3.60 -9.64 -18.50
C LYS A 392 4.04 -8.63 -17.46
N TYR A 393 3.50 -8.77 -16.25
CA TYR A 393 3.92 -8.06 -15.06
C TYR A 393 5.10 -8.79 -14.40
N ASP A 394 6.16 -8.07 -14.10
CA ASP A 394 7.41 -8.61 -13.56
C ASP A 394 7.47 -8.64 -12.02
N GLY A 395 6.39 -8.21 -11.35
CA GLY A 395 6.33 -8.17 -9.89
C GLY A 395 6.86 -6.90 -9.25
N TYR A 396 7.15 -5.87 -10.06
CA TYR A 396 7.63 -4.59 -9.55
C TYR A 396 6.74 -4.06 -8.41
N ALA A 397 7.36 -3.78 -7.29
CA ALA A 397 6.75 -3.05 -6.17
C ALA A 397 7.75 -2.05 -5.62
N ALA A 398 7.23 -1.00 -4.99
CA ALA A 398 8.05 -0.06 -4.25
C ALA A 398 7.43 0.22 -2.89
N CYS A 399 8.27 0.15 -1.87
CA CYS A 399 7.93 0.51 -0.50
C CYS A 399 8.96 1.51 0.02
N PRO A 400 8.80 2.82 -0.23
CA PRO A 400 9.71 3.83 0.30
C PRO A 400 9.63 3.82 1.83
N ILE A 401 10.63 3.23 2.52
CA ILE A 401 10.69 3.20 3.97
C ILE A 401 11.28 4.53 4.44
N VAL A 402 10.41 5.37 5.01
CA VAL A 402 10.81 6.63 5.64
C VAL A 402 11.54 6.28 6.92
N THR A 403 12.83 6.60 6.97
CA THR A 403 13.70 6.27 8.11
C THR A 403 13.79 7.43 9.11
N ASP A 404 13.62 8.66 8.61
CA ASP A 404 13.53 9.87 9.42
C ASP A 404 12.90 11.03 8.63
N TYR A 405 12.79 12.20 9.26
CA TYR A 405 12.34 13.43 8.59
C TYR A 405 13.47 14.00 7.71
N GLY A 406 13.57 13.50 6.50
CA GLY A 406 14.57 13.90 5.50
C GLY A 406 15.16 12.73 4.72
N HIS A 407 14.96 11.49 5.15
CA HIS A 407 15.56 10.33 4.51
C HIS A 407 14.58 9.19 4.27
N VAL A 408 14.78 8.49 3.16
CA VAL A 408 13.99 7.33 2.74
C VAL A 408 14.91 6.25 2.19
N LEU A 409 14.80 5.05 2.69
CA LEU A 409 15.31 3.86 2.04
C LEU A 409 14.33 3.47 0.93
N LEU A 410 14.71 3.69 -0.33
CA LEU A 410 13.84 3.51 -1.50
C LEU A 410 13.83 2.04 -1.93
N CYS A 411 13.01 1.23 -1.30
CA CYS A 411 12.91 -0.19 -1.59
C CYS A 411 12.05 -0.43 -2.83
N GLU A 412 12.68 -0.55 -3.99
CA GLU A 412 12.08 -0.97 -5.26
C GLU A 412 12.61 -2.35 -5.62
N PHE A 413 11.73 -3.29 -5.97
CA PHE A 413 12.10 -4.69 -6.22
C PHE A 413 11.06 -5.39 -7.12
N ASP A 414 11.42 -6.57 -7.63
CA ASP A 414 10.58 -7.43 -8.48
C ASP A 414 10.14 -8.73 -7.77
N TYR A 415 9.60 -9.71 -8.52
CA TYR A 415 9.19 -11.02 -7.99
C TYR A 415 10.33 -11.83 -7.37
N LYS A 416 11.57 -11.64 -7.81
CA LYS A 416 12.75 -12.33 -7.28
C LYS A 416 13.25 -11.69 -5.98
N LYS A 417 12.65 -10.57 -5.56
CA LYS A 417 13.16 -9.73 -4.46
C LYS A 417 14.52 -9.09 -4.77
N GLU A 418 14.85 -8.97 -6.05
CA GLU A 418 16.01 -8.23 -6.52
C GLU A 418 15.69 -6.74 -6.56
N ALA A 419 16.66 -5.90 -6.22
CA ALA A 419 16.51 -4.45 -6.30
C ALA A 419 16.31 -4.00 -7.76
N LYS A 420 15.27 -3.20 -8.00
CA LYS A 420 14.88 -2.76 -9.34
C LYS A 420 14.57 -1.28 -9.38
N ASN A 421 15.62 -0.48 -9.29
CA ASN A 421 15.51 0.96 -9.18
C ASN A 421 14.93 1.61 -10.44
N SER A 422 14.02 2.54 -10.25
CA SER A 422 13.47 3.39 -11.32
C SER A 422 14.39 4.60 -11.58
N PHE A 423 14.48 5.04 -12.84
CA PHE A 423 15.17 6.30 -13.13
C PHE A 423 14.48 7.49 -12.43
N PRO A 424 15.21 8.47 -11.84
CA PRO A 424 16.68 8.65 -11.87
C PRO A 424 17.44 7.92 -10.75
N PHE A 425 16.78 7.12 -9.90
CA PHE A 425 17.41 6.45 -8.75
C PHE A 425 18.36 5.32 -9.15
N THR A 426 18.32 4.85 -10.41
CA THR A 426 19.36 3.98 -10.99
C THR A 426 20.76 4.59 -10.95
N MET A 427 20.87 5.91 -10.78
CA MET A 427 22.14 6.64 -10.71
C MET A 427 22.64 6.85 -9.26
N LEU A 428 21.90 6.37 -8.26
CA LEU A 428 22.17 6.56 -6.83
C LEU A 428 22.37 5.22 -6.14
N ASP A 429 23.11 5.24 -5.03
CA ASP A 429 23.25 4.08 -4.15
C ASP A 429 21.97 3.94 -3.29
N THR A 430 21.03 3.12 -3.73
CA THR A 430 19.76 2.86 -3.05
C THR A 430 19.88 1.85 -1.91
N SER A 431 21.07 1.30 -1.66
CA SER A 431 21.32 0.51 -0.45
C SER A 431 21.35 1.36 0.83
N LYS A 432 21.35 2.68 0.68
CA LYS A 432 21.35 3.69 1.74
C LYS A 432 20.14 4.60 1.66
N GLU A 433 19.90 5.30 2.75
CA GLU A 433 18.82 6.29 2.84
C GLU A 433 19.15 7.50 1.96
N LEU A 434 18.15 7.95 1.19
CA LEU A 434 18.28 9.03 0.24
C LEU A 434 17.34 10.18 0.60
N TRP A 435 17.91 11.38 0.72
CA TRP A 435 17.15 12.62 0.80
C TRP A 435 16.32 12.88 -0.47
N ALA A 436 16.86 12.57 -1.64
CA ALA A 436 16.13 12.68 -2.91
C ALA A 436 14.83 11.85 -2.91
N ALA A 437 14.86 10.67 -2.29
CA ALA A 437 13.69 9.82 -2.14
C ALA A 437 12.68 10.38 -1.11
N TRP A 438 13.15 11.13 -0.11
CA TRP A 438 12.28 11.90 0.78
C TRP A 438 11.54 12.99 0.02
N LEU A 439 12.24 13.78 -0.81
CA LEU A 439 11.60 14.80 -1.65
C LEU A 439 10.58 14.19 -2.60
N LEU A 440 10.93 13.07 -3.25
CA LEU A 440 9.99 12.32 -4.08
C LEU A 440 8.75 11.95 -3.28
N LYS A 441 8.92 11.36 -2.10
CA LYS A 441 7.84 10.88 -1.23
C LYS A 441 6.91 12.01 -0.79
N VAL A 442 7.48 13.14 -0.37
CA VAL A 442 6.68 14.23 0.24
C VAL A 442 6.06 15.15 -0.81
N TYR A 443 6.76 15.45 -1.91
CA TYR A 443 6.30 16.49 -2.81
C TYR A 443 5.79 16.00 -4.16
N PHE A 444 6.22 14.80 -4.62
CA PHE A 444 5.93 14.35 -5.98
C PHE A 444 4.96 13.17 -6.08
N LEU A 445 5.04 12.19 -5.17
CA LEU A 445 4.19 10.98 -5.30
C LEU A 445 2.70 11.28 -5.16
N LYS A 446 2.30 12.25 -4.32
CA LYS A 446 0.89 12.65 -4.17
C LYS A 446 0.32 13.30 -5.44
N PRO A 447 0.96 14.32 -6.04
CA PRO A 447 0.54 14.84 -7.34
C PRO A 447 0.56 13.78 -8.45
N MET A 448 1.60 12.94 -8.51
CA MET A 448 1.65 11.83 -9.49
C MET A 448 0.49 10.86 -9.33
N TYR A 449 0.03 10.61 -8.11
CA TYR A 449 -1.14 9.79 -7.83
C TYR A 449 -2.42 10.43 -8.38
N PHE A 450 -2.77 11.63 -7.92
CA PHE A 450 -4.05 12.27 -8.27
C PHE A 450 -4.12 12.71 -9.75
N TYR A 451 -3.04 13.28 -10.29
CA TYR A 451 -3.03 13.87 -11.63
C TYR A 451 -2.42 12.95 -12.70
N GLY A 452 -1.66 11.93 -12.31
CA GLY A 452 -1.07 10.99 -13.24
C GLY A 452 -1.78 9.64 -13.22
N MET A 453 -1.63 8.91 -12.12
CA MET A 453 -2.08 7.53 -12.01
C MET A 453 -3.61 7.38 -12.15
N LEU A 454 -4.39 8.19 -11.43
CA LEU A 454 -5.86 8.13 -11.50
C LEU A 454 -6.41 8.58 -12.87
N ASN A 455 -5.64 9.34 -13.64
CA ASN A 455 -5.97 9.69 -15.02
C ASN A 455 -5.45 8.68 -16.07
N GLY A 456 -4.90 7.58 -15.61
CA GLY A 456 -4.41 6.53 -16.49
C GLY A 456 -3.09 6.86 -17.20
N TRP A 457 -2.29 7.82 -16.74
CA TRP A 457 -1.04 8.25 -17.40
C TRP A 457 0.22 7.58 -16.84
N ALA A 458 0.15 6.95 -15.69
CA ALA A 458 1.30 6.34 -15.01
C ALA A 458 1.10 4.83 -14.78
#